data_c37ba033a7ab2bcf11c81c09c17d57a3
#
_entry.id   c37ba033a7ab2bcf11c81c09c17d57a3
#
_cell.length_a   1.000
_cell.length_b   1.000
_cell.length_c   1.000
_cell.angle_alpha   90.00
_cell.angle_beta   90.00
_cell.angle_gamma   90.00
#
_symmetry.space_group_name_H-M   'P 1'
#
loop_
_entity.id
_entity.type
_entity.pdbx_description
1 polymer ?
#
loop_
_entity_poly.entity_id
_entity_poly.type
_entity_poly.pdbx_seq_one_letter_code
_entity_poly.pdbx_strand_id
1 'polypeptide(L)'
;MSRTISAGRTPNIQIDAIDGDLSLVGWEGDDILIKADDDEIRLAQDGDVIRLSCGDDLALRVPKGASVSIAKIDGDASIRGVMGGIELTEAGGDLSMRDVNSVMVESVRADFSLRGAKGNLRIKKADSDVSIRDVEGNVTLDSVADDLALRDVRGSVSANVAEDVVMYLSPQAGNTYSITAGDDILLVMPPKADATLTLNADEIVFDWKGVENEDDATSRVVTLGEGSATLTLSAGGDIRVSIRAVAGESAEDFGNFAGMGMDWSGIGERISRRVEQAT
;
A
#
# COMPACT_ATOMS: atom_id res chain seq x y z
N MET A 1 3.11 -29.11 -12.03
CA MET A 1 2.44 -29.28 -13.34
C MET A 1 1.85 -27.97 -13.85
N SER A 2 1.55 -27.86 -15.16
CA SER A 2 0.95 -26.64 -15.74
C SER A 2 -0.42 -26.98 -16.36
N ARG A 3 -1.45 -26.22 -15.99
CA ARG A 3 -2.82 -26.35 -16.54
C ARG A 3 -3.26 -25.05 -17.17
N THR A 4 -4.05 -25.12 -18.23
CA THR A 4 -4.68 -23.98 -18.90
C THR A 4 -6.19 -24.13 -18.85
N ILE A 5 -6.89 -23.04 -18.47
CA ILE A 5 -8.35 -23.00 -18.37
C ILE A 5 -8.84 -21.82 -19.18
N SER A 6 -9.79 -22.05 -20.07
CA SER A 6 -10.45 -20.95 -20.77
C SER A 6 -11.43 -20.23 -19.85
N ALA A 7 -11.28 -18.93 -19.68
CA ALA A 7 -11.96 -18.16 -18.64
C ALA A 7 -12.58 -16.84 -19.14
N GLY A 8 -12.32 -16.44 -20.39
CA GLY A 8 -12.74 -15.15 -20.92
C GLY A 8 -11.95 -13.98 -20.31
N ARG A 9 -12.33 -12.74 -20.64
CA ARG A 9 -11.54 -11.54 -20.31
C ARG A 9 -11.68 -11.01 -18.88
N THR A 10 -12.80 -11.31 -18.23
CA THR A 10 -13.16 -10.79 -16.91
C THR A 10 -13.70 -11.88 -15.98
N PRO A 11 -12.94 -12.99 -15.76
CA PRO A 11 -13.40 -14.06 -14.89
C PRO A 11 -13.42 -13.61 -13.43
N ASN A 12 -14.25 -14.28 -12.63
CA ASN A 12 -14.24 -14.17 -11.17
C ASN A 12 -13.44 -15.35 -10.59
N ILE A 13 -12.32 -15.05 -9.97
CA ILE A 13 -11.41 -16.03 -9.40
C ILE A 13 -11.53 -16.00 -7.88
N GLN A 14 -11.90 -17.14 -7.31
CA GLN A 14 -12.03 -17.33 -5.87
C GLN A 14 -10.97 -18.32 -5.40
N ILE A 15 -10.08 -17.85 -4.52
CA ILE A 15 -9.02 -18.64 -3.93
C ILE A 15 -9.35 -18.84 -2.47
N ASP A 16 -9.65 -20.10 -2.08
CA ASP A 16 -10.07 -20.41 -0.72
C ASP A 16 -8.86 -20.41 0.24
N ALA A 17 -7.76 -21.08 -0.15
CA ALA A 17 -6.54 -21.10 0.63
C ALA A 17 -5.32 -21.42 -0.23
N ILE A 18 -4.18 -20.88 0.18
CA ILE A 18 -2.84 -21.22 -0.33
C ILE A 18 -1.95 -21.40 0.91
N ASP A 19 -1.42 -22.61 1.10
CA ASP A 19 -0.58 -22.93 2.27
C ASP A 19 0.89 -22.51 2.06
N GLY A 20 1.31 -22.23 0.80
CA GLY A 20 2.62 -21.71 0.41
C GLY A 20 2.54 -20.27 -0.10
N ASP A 21 3.45 -19.93 -1.03
CA ASP A 21 3.59 -18.62 -1.64
C ASP A 21 2.65 -18.43 -2.85
N LEU A 22 2.20 -17.19 -3.09
CA LEU A 22 1.39 -16.83 -4.25
C LEU A 22 2.13 -15.91 -5.22
N SER A 23 2.22 -16.32 -6.49
CA SER A 23 2.56 -15.43 -7.60
C SER A 23 1.37 -15.28 -8.55
N LEU A 24 0.74 -14.08 -8.58
CA LEU A 24 -0.42 -13.80 -9.43
C LEU A 24 -0.13 -12.67 -10.41
N VAL A 25 -0.27 -12.94 -11.71
CA VAL A 25 0.08 -12.01 -12.78
C VAL A 25 -1.08 -11.82 -13.74
N GLY A 26 -1.56 -10.59 -13.89
CA GLY A 26 -2.48 -10.20 -14.95
C GLY A 26 -1.79 -10.17 -16.32
N TRP A 27 -2.42 -10.73 -17.36
CA TRP A 27 -1.91 -10.74 -18.73
C TRP A 27 -2.99 -10.45 -19.76
N GLU A 28 -2.62 -10.19 -20.99
CA GLU A 28 -3.56 -9.81 -22.05
C GLU A 28 -4.31 -11.01 -22.71
N GLY A 29 -4.11 -12.23 -22.20
CA GLY A 29 -4.83 -13.43 -22.69
C GLY A 29 -6.20 -13.60 -22.04
N ASP A 30 -6.98 -14.52 -22.58
CA ASP A 30 -8.34 -14.86 -22.14
C ASP A 30 -8.38 -16.18 -21.32
N ASP A 31 -7.22 -16.82 -21.12
CA ASP A 31 -7.07 -18.07 -20.38
C ASP A 31 -6.41 -17.83 -19.02
N ILE A 32 -6.66 -18.73 -18.10
CA ILE A 32 -5.91 -18.83 -16.84
C ILE A 32 -4.86 -19.92 -16.99
N LEU A 33 -3.60 -19.53 -16.72
CA LEU A 33 -2.48 -20.46 -16.66
C LEU A 33 -2.15 -20.73 -15.20
N ILE A 34 -2.16 -21.99 -14.80
CA ILE A 34 -1.93 -22.42 -13.43
C ILE A 34 -0.66 -23.26 -13.40
N LYS A 35 0.25 -22.96 -12.49
CA LYS A 35 1.44 -23.74 -12.20
C LYS A 35 1.47 -24.03 -10.69
N ALA A 36 1.36 -25.29 -10.34
CA ALA A 36 1.41 -25.81 -8.96
C ALA A 36 1.80 -27.29 -9.03
N ASP A 37 2.08 -27.89 -7.91
CA ASP A 37 2.21 -29.34 -7.82
C ASP A 37 0.83 -30.00 -7.92
N ASP A 38 0.71 -31.12 -8.69
CA ASP A 38 -0.58 -31.67 -9.12
C ASP A 38 -1.45 -32.20 -7.98
N ASP A 39 -0.80 -32.77 -6.96
CA ASP A 39 -1.50 -33.41 -5.86
C ASP A 39 -2.03 -32.38 -4.84
N GLU A 40 -1.58 -31.11 -4.92
CA GLU A 40 -1.86 -30.05 -3.96
C GLU A 40 -2.94 -29.05 -4.42
N ILE A 41 -3.36 -29.10 -5.70
CA ILE A 41 -4.34 -28.16 -6.24
C ILE A 41 -5.74 -28.78 -6.38
N ARG A 42 -6.73 -28.10 -5.80
CA ARG A 42 -8.15 -28.34 -6.05
C ARG A 42 -8.71 -27.23 -6.91
N LEU A 43 -9.46 -27.61 -7.94
CA LEU A 43 -9.99 -26.69 -8.93
C LEU A 43 -11.42 -27.05 -9.31
N ALA A 44 -12.29 -26.06 -9.33
CA ALA A 44 -13.66 -26.15 -9.83
C ALA A 44 -14.00 -24.93 -10.69
N GLN A 45 -14.71 -25.15 -11.79
CA GLN A 45 -15.21 -24.08 -12.66
C GLN A 45 -16.72 -24.17 -12.77
N ASP A 46 -17.41 -23.07 -12.54
CA ASP A 46 -18.86 -22.92 -12.71
C ASP A 46 -19.13 -21.62 -13.48
N GLY A 47 -19.30 -21.75 -14.79
CA GLY A 47 -19.40 -20.60 -15.71
C GLY A 47 -18.14 -19.74 -15.65
N ASP A 48 -18.31 -18.45 -15.30
CA ASP A 48 -17.22 -17.47 -15.19
C ASP A 48 -16.55 -17.48 -13.79
N VAL A 49 -17.03 -18.30 -12.86
CA VAL A 49 -16.47 -18.43 -11.52
C VAL A 49 -15.51 -19.60 -11.48
N ILE A 50 -14.27 -19.32 -11.10
CA ILE A 50 -13.20 -20.30 -10.96
C ILE A 50 -12.77 -20.32 -9.51
N ARG A 51 -13.00 -21.47 -8.85
CA ARG A 51 -12.59 -21.71 -7.45
C ARG A 51 -11.37 -22.59 -7.42
N LEU A 52 -10.41 -22.20 -6.61
CA LEU A 52 -9.19 -22.99 -6.43
C LEU A 52 -8.65 -22.90 -4.99
N SER A 53 -7.94 -23.94 -4.58
CA SER A 53 -7.09 -23.95 -3.38
C SER A 53 -5.84 -24.75 -3.68
N CYS A 54 -4.75 -24.43 -3.00
CA CYS A 54 -3.46 -25.07 -3.16
C CYS A 54 -2.84 -25.32 -1.78
N GLY A 55 -2.36 -26.56 -1.55
CA GLY A 55 -1.66 -26.93 -0.31
C GLY A 55 -0.16 -26.63 -0.34
N ASP A 56 0.34 -25.93 -1.37
CA ASP A 56 1.74 -25.56 -1.57
C ASP A 56 1.79 -24.26 -2.39
N ASP A 57 2.92 -23.92 -3.00
CA ASP A 57 3.11 -22.73 -3.80
C ASP A 57 2.22 -22.69 -5.05
N LEU A 58 1.70 -21.50 -5.36
CA LEU A 58 0.82 -21.29 -6.48
C LEU A 58 1.26 -20.14 -7.39
N ALA A 59 1.52 -20.44 -8.66
CA ALA A 59 1.72 -19.42 -9.67
C ALA A 59 0.56 -19.38 -10.66
N LEU A 60 -0.06 -18.19 -10.78
CA LEU A 60 -1.21 -17.93 -11.64
C LEU A 60 -0.90 -16.83 -12.65
N ARG A 61 -1.27 -17.06 -13.91
CA ARG A 61 -1.49 -15.96 -14.87
C ARG A 61 -2.97 -15.89 -15.18
N VAL A 62 -3.56 -14.73 -14.97
CA VAL A 62 -4.99 -14.51 -15.11
C VAL A 62 -5.26 -13.41 -16.14
N PRO A 63 -6.39 -13.41 -16.85
CA PRO A 63 -6.79 -12.28 -17.67
C PRO A 63 -6.69 -10.98 -16.86
N LYS A 64 -6.15 -9.92 -17.46
CA LYS A 64 -5.90 -8.64 -16.79
C LYS A 64 -7.16 -8.03 -16.15
N GLY A 65 -8.33 -8.27 -16.75
CA GLY A 65 -9.62 -7.81 -16.22
C GLY A 65 -10.26 -8.72 -15.16
N ALA A 66 -9.57 -9.77 -14.72
CA ALA A 66 -10.09 -10.69 -13.71
C ALA A 66 -10.37 -9.98 -12.38
N SER A 67 -11.48 -10.31 -11.72
CA SER A 67 -11.70 -10.01 -10.33
C SER A 67 -11.21 -11.16 -9.47
N VAL A 68 -10.46 -10.89 -8.40
CA VAL A 68 -9.81 -11.91 -7.61
C VAL A 68 -10.19 -11.73 -6.14
N SER A 69 -10.75 -12.78 -5.55
CA SER A 69 -11.06 -12.86 -4.13
C SER A 69 -10.26 -13.99 -3.51
N ILE A 70 -9.45 -13.68 -2.49
CA ILE A 70 -8.56 -14.61 -1.82
C ILE A 70 -8.91 -14.64 -0.33
N ALA A 71 -9.25 -15.81 0.19
CA ALA A 71 -9.56 -15.92 1.61
C ALA A 71 -8.29 -15.99 2.45
N LYS A 72 -7.32 -16.82 2.07
CA LYS A 72 -6.10 -16.99 2.89
C LYS A 72 -4.88 -17.31 2.03
N ILE A 73 -3.74 -16.73 2.43
CA ILE A 73 -2.39 -17.08 1.97
C ILE A 73 -1.53 -17.22 3.22
N ASP A 74 -0.85 -18.37 3.41
CA ASP A 74 0.01 -18.57 4.58
C ASP A 74 1.43 -18.06 4.35
N GLY A 75 1.95 -18.14 3.11
CA GLY A 75 3.25 -17.63 2.71
C GLY A 75 3.25 -16.19 2.20
N ASP A 76 4.28 -15.87 1.41
CA ASP A 76 4.43 -14.55 0.77
C ASP A 76 3.58 -14.44 -0.49
N ALA A 77 3.11 -13.23 -0.82
CA ALA A 77 2.30 -13.00 -2.01
C ALA A 77 2.81 -11.86 -2.89
N SER A 78 2.86 -12.12 -4.20
CA SER A 78 3.16 -11.12 -5.21
C SER A 78 2.02 -11.06 -6.25
N ILE A 79 1.33 -9.90 -6.34
CA ILE A 79 0.21 -9.68 -7.25
C ILE A 79 0.54 -8.51 -8.17
N ARG A 80 0.50 -8.73 -9.49
CA ARG A 80 0.83 -7.67 -10.46
C ARG A 80 -0.06 -7.65 -11.69
N GLY A 81 -0.37 -6.44 -12.19
CA GLY A 81 -1.05 -6.25 -13.48
C GLY A 81 -2.53 -6.65 -13.49
N VAL A 82 -3.17 -6.84 -12.34
CA VAL A 82 -4.59 -7.17 -12.24
C VAL A 82 -5.41 -5.88 -12.18
N MET A 83 -6.26 -5.66 -13.20
CA MET A 83 -7.07 -4.46 -13.36
C MET A 83 -8.54 -4.63 -12.98
N GLY A 84 -8.96 -5.82 -12.56
CA GLY A 84 -10.20 -6.04 -11.83
C GLY A 84 -10.03 -5.69 -10.34
N GLY A 85 -11.07 -5.90 -9.54
CA GLY A 85 -10.98 -5.74 -8.09
C GLY A 85 -10.18 -6.88 -7.45
N ILE A 86 -9.44 -6.56 -6.40
CA ILE A 86 -8.73 -7.53 -5.57
C ILE A 86 -9.27 -7.43 -4.14
N GLU A 87 -9.74 -8.55 -3.62
CA GLU A 87 -10.17 -8.70 -2.23
C GLU A 87 -9.34 -9.80 -1.58
N LEU A 88 -8.67 -9.51 -0.48
CA LEU A 88 -7.85 -10.45 0.28
C LEU A 88 -8.26 -10.40 1.75
N THR A 89 -8.62 -11.55 2.31
CA THR A 89 -8.99 -11.60 3.73
C THR A 89 -7.76 -11.72 4.63
N GLU A 90 -6.83 -12.64 4.36
CA GLU A 90 -5.65 -12.83 5.21
C GLU A 90 -4.40 -13.16 4.39
N ALA A 91 -3.32 -12.40 4.62
CA ALA A 91 -1.96 -12.72 4.19
C ALA A 91 -1.10 -12.99 5.42
N GLY A 92 -0.45 -14.16 5.47
CA GLY A 92 0.42 -14.59 6.56
C GLY A 92 1.86 -14.07 6.44
N GLY A 93 2.37 -13.96 5.22
CA GLY A 93 3.68 -13.43 4.88
C GLY A 93 3.62 -12.03 4.27
N ASP A 94 4.72 -11.63 3.61
CA ASP A 94 4.82 -10.34 2.94
C ASP A 94 3.88 -10.25 1.73
N LEU A 95 3.17 -9.13 1.60
CA LEU A 95 2.25 -8.87 0.50
C LEU A 95 2.75 -7.74 -0.40
N SER A 96 3.16 -8.07 -1.61
CA SER A 96 3.60 -7.10 -2.61
C SER A 96 2.61 -6.97 -3.76
N MET A 97 2.15 -5.75 -4.03
CA MET A 97 1.23 -5.46 -5.12
C MET A 97 1.79 -4.41 -6.09
N ARG A 98 1.61 -4.65 -7.39
CA ARG A 98 2.07 -3.71 -8.42
C ARG A 98 1.09 -3.58 -9.58
N ASP A 99 0.89 -2.34 -10.03
CA ASP A 99 0.06 -2.02 -11.21
C ASP A 99 -1.32 -2.68 -11.14
N VAL A 100 -2.05 -2.39 -10.06
CA VAL A 100 -3.39 -2.93 -9.77
C VAL A 100 -4.47 -1.86 -9.91
N ASN A 101 -5.73 -2.22 -9.72
CA ASN A 101 -6.84 -1.28 -9.68
C ASN A 101 -7.27 -1.03 -8.23
N SER A 102 -8.48 -1.44 -7.86
CA SER A 102 -8.96 -1.32 -6.47
C SER A 102 -8.56 -2.53 -5.65
N VAL A 103 -8.12 -2.27 -4.42
CA VAL A 103 -7.63 -3.29 -3.49
C VAL A 103 -8.33 -3.15 -2.15
N MET A 104 -8.85 -4.25 -1.62
CA MET A 104 -9.31 -4.36 -0.25
C MET A 104 -8.62 -5.54 0.43
N VAL A 105 -7.95 -5.26 1.55
CA VAL A 105 -7.27 -6.25 2.38
C VAL A 105 -7.80 -6.15 3.80
N GLU A 106 -8.21 -7.29 4.36
CA GLU A 106 -8.68 -7.33 5.75
C GLU A 106 -7.51 -7.39 6.72
N SER A 107 -6.51 -8.27 6.47
CA SER A 107 -5.36 -8.44 7.36
C SER A 107 -4.10 -8.85 6.59
N VAL A 108 -2.98 -8.20 6.92
CA VAL A 108 -1.62 -8.61 6.54
C VAL A 108 -0.81 -8.75 7.82
N ARG A 109 -0.13 -9.89 8.00
CA ARG A 109 0.63 -10.18 9.24
C ARG A 109 2.10 -9.76 9.17
N ALA A 110 2.63 -9.56 7.95
CA ALA A 110 3.98 -9.10 7.69
C ALA A 110 3.94 -7.79 6.89
N ASP A 111 4.98 -7.46 6.14
CA ASP A 111 5.08 -6.20 5.43
C ASP A 111 4.12 -6.11 4.24
N PHE A 112 3.54 -4.93 4.06
CA PHE A 112 2.73 -4.61 2.88
C PHE A 112 3.41 -3.59 1.99
N SER A 113 3.56 -3.91 0.71
CA SER A 113 4.05 -2.96 -0.27
C SER A 113 3.12 -2.84 -1.48
N LEU A 114 2.78 -1.60 -1.87
CA LEU A 114 1.99 -1.33 -3.09
C LEU A 114 2.65 -0.26 -3.93
N ARG A 115 2.79 -0.55 -5.22
CA ARG A 115 3.23 0.43 -6.21
C ARG A 115 2.31 0.45 -7.42
N GLY A 116 1.63 1.57 -7.60
CA GLY A 116 0.73 1.79 -8.71
C GLY A 116 -0.66 1.18 -8.48
N ALA A 117 -1.62 1.99 -8.02
CA ALA A 117 -3.02 1.63 -8.01
C ALA A 117 -3.86 2.72 -8.67
N LYS A 118 -4.78 2.32 -9.55
CA LYS A 118 -5.70 3.25 -10.23
C LYS A 118 -6.96 3.54 -9.42
N GLY A 119 -7.39 2.56 -8.63
CA GLY A 119 -8.57 2.66 -7.77
C GLY A 119 -8.21 2.92 -6.32
N ASN A 120 -9.17 2.67 -5.43
CA ASN A 120 -9.00 2.85 -4.01
C ASN A 120 -8.22 1.68 -3.38
N LEU A 121 -7.45 2.00 -2.35
CA LEU A 121 -6.83 1.04 -1.46
C LEU A 121 -7.49 1.11 -0.08
N ARG A 122 -7.89 -0.04 0.46
CA ARG A 122 -8.28 -0.16 1.86
C ARG A 122 -7.58 -1.35 2.50
N ILE A 123 -6.94 -1.12 3.64
CA ILE A 123 -6.38 -2.15 4.52
C ILE A 123 -6.99 -1.94 5.89
N LYS A 124 -7.62 -2.99 6.45
CA LYS A 124 -8.18 -2.88 7.79
C LYS A 124 -7.12 -3.08 8.86
N LYS A 125 -6.20 -4.03 8.66
CA LYS A 125 -5.14 -4.32 9.61
C LYS A 125 -3.85 -4.71 8.92
N ALA A 126 -2.75 -4.07 9.27
CA ALA A 126 -1.40 -4.48 8.97
C ALA A 126 -0.63 -4.63 10.29
N ASP A 127 0.01 -5.79 10.49
CA ASP A 127 0.73 -6.11 11.73
C ASP A 127 2.24 -5.77 11.65
N SER A 128 2.68 -5.15 10.55
CA SER A 128 4.04 -4.69 10.31
C SER A 128 4.02 -3.43 9.43
N ASP A 129 5.13 -3.15 8.76
CA ASP A 129 5.35 -1.96 7.95
C ASP A 129 4.48 -1.89 6.69
N VAL A 130 4.05 -0.67 6.35
CA VAL A 130 3.24 -0.39 5.16
C VAL A 130 3.92 0.63 4.27
N SER A 131 4.20 0.26 3.01
CA SER A 131 4.76 1.14 1.99
C SER A 131 3.83 1.29 0.79
N ILE A 132 3.34 2.50 0.52
CA ILE A 132 2.39 2.79 -0.55
C ILE A 132 2.91 3.91 -1.44
N ARG A 133 2.88 3.68 -2.75
CA ARG A 133 3.37 4.65 -3.73
C ARG A 133 2.52 4.64 -5.02
N ASP A 134 2.36 5.82 -5.63
CA ASP A 134 1.70 6.01 -6.93
C ASP A 134 0.22 5.55 -6.94
N VAL A 135 -0.63 6.07 -6.03
CA VAL A 135 -2.06 5.76 -5.95
C VAL A 135 -2.90 6.91 -6.51
N GLU A 136 -3.79 6.61 -7.47
CA GLU A 136 -4.70 7.60 -8.05
C GLU A 136 -5.98 7.77 -7.20
N GLY A 137 -6.46 6.70 -6.55
CA GLY A 137 -7.65 6.70 -5.69
C GLY A 137 -7.37 7.07 -4.24
N ASN A 138 -8.36 6.85 -3.39
CA ASN A 138 -8.25 7.10 -1.95
C ASN A 138 -7.50 5.95 -1.25
N VAL A 139 -6.81 6.28 -0.15
CA VAL A 139 -6.13 5.32 0.71
C VAL A 139 -6.78 5.34 2.09
N THR A 140 -7.18 4.18 2.59
CA THR A 140 -7.72 4.01 3.94
C THR A 140 -6.99 2.88 4.64
N LEU A 141 -6.32 3.20 5.74
CA LEU A 141 -5.60 2.26 6.60
C LEU A 141 -6.20 2.35 7.99
N ASP A 142 -7.00 1.34 8.37
CA ASP A 142 -7.73 1.42 9.64
C ASP A 142 -6.78 1.20 10.83
N SER A 143 -5.74 0.33 10.67
CA SER A 143 -4.70 0.10 11.68
C SER A 143 -3.42 -0.40 11.03
N VAL A 144 -2.30 0.24 11.32
CA VAL A 144 -0.92 -0.18 11.00
C VAL A 144 -0.17 -0.29 12.31
N ALA A 145 0.48 -1.42 12.58
CA ALA A 145 1.11 -1.68 13.88
C ALA A 145 2.52 -1.13 13.99
N ASP A 146 3.23 -0.99 12.87
CA ASP A 146 4.58 -0.43 12.82
C ASP A 146 4.55 0.86 11.97
N ASP A 147 5.47 1.04 11.02
CA ASP A 147 5.68 2.29 10.28
C ASP A 147 4.83 2.40 8.99
N LEU A 148 4.53 3.64 8.59
CA LEU A 148 3.86 3.96 7.34
C LEU A 148 4.68 4.89 6.46
N ALA A 149 4.99 4.44 5.24
CA ALA A 149 5.55 5.28 4.18
C ALA A 149 4.54 5.51 3.04
N LEU A 150 4.16 6.77 2.82
CA LEU A 150 3.24 7.19 1.74
C LEU A 150 3.95 8.09 0.74
N ARG A 151 3.78 7.81 -0.56
CA ARG A 151 4.32 8.66 -1.62
C ARG A 151 3.38 8.76 -2.80
N ASP A 152 3.20 9.98 -3.30
CA ASP A 152 2.47 10.29 -4.53
C ASP A 152 1.05 9.68 -4.55
N VAL A 153 0.25 9.95 -3.49
CA VAL A 153 -1.18 9.62 -3.42
C VAL A 153 -1.98 10.83 -3.90
N ARG A 154 -2.84 10.64 -4.90
CA ARG A 154 -3.66 11.71 -5.49
C ARG A 154 -5.02 11.89 -4.83
N GLY A 155 -5.57 10.83 -4.24
CA GLY A 155 -6.84 10.84 -3.51
C GLY A 155 -6.70 11.31 -2.07
N SER A 156 -7.78 11.22 -1.32
CA SER A 156 -7.79 11.43 0.13
C SER A 156 -7.11 10.28 0.86
N VAL A 157 -6.53 10.57 2.03
CA VAL A 157 -5.86 9.57 2.88
C VAL A 157 -6.46 9.59 4.27
N SER A 158 -6.72 8.41 4.82
CA SER A 158 -7.04 8.21 6.23
C SER A 158 -6.20 7.07 6.78
N ALA A 159 -5.40 7.30 7.81
CA ALA A 159 -4.53 6.29 8.40
C ALA A 159 -4.42 6.42 9.92
N ASN A 160 -4.41 5.27 10.61
CA ASN A 160 -4.05 5.14 12.01
C ASN A 160 -2.83 4.23 12.10
N VAL A 161 -1.73 4.74 12.63
CA VAL A 161 -0.41 4.11 12.68
C VAL A 161 0.06 4.11 14.12
N ALA A 162 0.63 3.01 14.58
CA ALA A 162 1.07 2.91 15.96
C ALA A 162 2.47 3.51 16.21
N GLU A 163 3.32 3.58 15.17
CA GLU A 163 4.66 4.14 15.23
C GLU A 163 4.79 5.36 14.29
N ASP A 164 5.82 5.41 13.44
CA ASP A 164 6.18 6.56 12.63
C ASP A 164 5.45 6.65 11.30
N VAL A 165 5.27 7.89 10.80
CA VAL A 165 4.70 8.16 9.48
C VAL A 165 5.59 9.07 8.66
N VAL A 166 5.98 8.64 7.46
CA VAL A 166 6.64 9.49 6.47
C VAL A 166 5.77 9.66 5.24
N MET A 167 5.44 10.91 4.92
CA MET A 167 4.59 11.24 3.78
C MET A 167 5.28 12.20 2.82
N TYR A 168 5.37 11.81 1.54
CA TYR A 168 5.69 12.71 0.42
C TYR A 168 4.38 13.00 -0.33
N LEU A 169 3.79 14.16 -0.07
CA LEU A 169 2.44 14.47 -0.50
C LEU A 169 2.39 15.76 -1.32
N SER A 170 1.64 15.74 -2.41
CA SER A 170 1.25 16.95 -3.14
C SER A 170 -0.27 17.13 -2.97
N PRO A 171 -0.73 17.87 -1.94
CA PRO A 171 -2.14 17.99 -1.62
C PRO A 171 -2.95 18.47 -2.83
N GLN A 172 -4.09 17.82 -3.08
CA GLN A 172 -5.00 18.19 -4.16
C GLN A 172 -6.22 18.91 -3.61
N ALA A 173 -6.68 19.93 -4.30
CA ALA A 173 -7.86 20.71 -3.90
C ALA A 173 -9.07 19.82 -3.65
N GLY A 174 -9.76 20.04 -2.53
CA GLY A 174 -10.94 19.29 -2.11
C GLY A 174 -10.65 17.94 -1.44
N ASN A 175 -9.41 17.49 -1.39
CA ASN A 175 -9.04 16.26 -0.68
C ASN A 175 -8.80 16.50 0.81
N THR A 176 -8.99 15.43 1.58
CA THR A 176 -8.74 15.39 3.02
C THR A 176 -7.68 14.34 3.34
N TYR A 177 -6.77 14.70 4.25
CA TYR A 177 -5.71 13.83 4.73
C TYR A 177 -5.78 13.81 6.25
N SER A 178 -6.16 12.67 6.83
CA SER A 178 -6.35 12.50 8.28
C SER A 178 -5.43 11.39 8.74
N ILE A 179 -4.39 11.73 9.48
CA ILE A 179 -3.34 10.81 9.90
C ILE A 179 -3.18 10.91 11.40
N THR A 180 -3.16 9.76 12.06
CA THR A 180 -2.77 9.62 13.46
C THR A 180 -1.58 8.69 13.54
N ALA A 181 -0.50 9.13 14.18
CA ALA A 181 0.71 8.36 14.49
C ALA A 181 0.86 8.23 16.00
N GLY A 182 1.38 7.10 16.47
CA GLY A 182 1.74 6.92 17.87
C GLY A 182 3.01 7.67 18.23
N ASP A 183 3.97 7.75 17.30
CA ASP A 183 5.24 8.44 17.44
C ASP A 183 5.29 9.66 16.49
N ASP A 184 6.23 9.74 15.56
CA ASP A 184 6.53 10.94 14.80
C ASP A 184 5.85 10.99 13.41
N ILE A 185 5.61 12.20 12.90
CA ILE A 185 5.16 12.43 11.52
C ILE A 185 6.13 13.33 10.76
N LEU A 186 6.72 12.82 9.67
CA LEU A 186 7.40 13.64 8.68
C LEU A 186 6.50 13.87 7.47
N LEU A 187 6.08 15.12 7.26
CA LEU A 187 5.34 15.54 6.07
C LEU A 187 6.23 16.35 5.14
N VAL A 188 6.45 15.85 3.94
CA VAL A 188 7.22 16.53 2.90
C VAL A 188 6.30 16.95 1.75
N MET A 189 6.23 18.25 1.46
CA MET A 189 5.36 18.81 0.44
C MET A 189 6.12 19.70 -0.57
N PRO A 190 5.56 19.95 -1.76
CA PRO A 190 6.15 20.90 -2.70
C PRO A 190 6.07 22.35 -2.16
N PRO A 191 7.01 23.24 -2.57
CA PRO A 191 7.06 24.63 -2.08
C PRO A 191 5.80 25.48 -2.35
N LYS A 192 4.94 25.02 -3.25
CA LYS A 192 3.67 25.65 -3.64
C LYS A 192 2.46 24.82 -3.20
N ALA A 193 2.59 24.07 -2.10
CA ALA A 193 1.46 23.36 -1.53
C ALA A 193 0.34 24.34 -1.16
N ASP A 194 -0.89 23.92 -1.42
CA ASP A 194 -2.11 24.69 -1.16
C ASP A 194 -3.02 23.88 -0.24
N ALA A 195 -2.90 24.14 1.07
CA ALA A 195 -3.56 23.34 2.09
C ALA A 195 -3.72 24.09 3.41
N THR A 196 -4.75 23.73 4.16
CA THR A 196 -4.88 24.05 5.58
C THR A 196 -4.44 22.85 6.40
N LEU A 197 -3.44 23.04 7.26
CA LEU A 197 -2.88 22.03 8.15
C LEU A 197 -3.40 22.30 9.58
N THR A 198 -4.00 21.29 10.19
CA THR A 198 -4.30 21.23 11.63
C THR A 198 -3.41 20.16 12.23
N LEU A 199 -2.50 20.57 13.12
CA LEU A 199 -1.44 19.73 13.67
C LEU A 199 -1.57 19.66 15.19
N ASN A 200 -1.39 18.45 15.75
CA ASN A 200 -1.32 18.22 17.20
C ASN A 200 -0.16 17.23 17.47
N ALA A 201 0.80 17.62 18.31
CA ALA A 201 2.03 16.86 18.59
C ALA A 201 2.70 17.35 19.87
N ASP A 202 3.74 16.68 20.35
CA ASP A 202 4.56 17.17 21.46
C ASP A 202 5.40 18.38 21.01
N GLU A 203 5.98 18.32 19.79
CA GLU A 203 6.65 19.46 19.14
C GLU A 203 6.21 19.57 17.67
N ILE A 204 6.06 20.81 17.17
CA ILE A 204 5.68 21.07 15.76
C ILE A 204 6.73 21.95 15.11
N VAL A 205 7.48 21.37 14.16
CA VAL A 205 8.58 22.05 13.46
C VAL A 205 8.23 22.27 12.00
N PHE A 206 8.37 23.51 11.53
CA PHE A 206 8.24 23.87 10.12
C PHE A 206 9.60 24.24 9.53
N ASP A 207 10.08 23.44 8.59
CA ASP A 207 11.16 23.81 7.68
C ASP A 207 10.54 24.47 6.44
N TRP A 208 9.82 25.58 6.64
CA TRP A 208 9.02 26.23 5.60
C TRP A 208 9.23 27.73 5.55
N LYS A 209 9.63 28.26 4.41
CA LYS A 209 9.87 29.70 4.25
C LYS A 209 8.58 30.48 4.46
N GLY A 210 8.59 31.41 5.42
CA GLY A 210 7.47 32.27 5.75
C GLY A 210 6.52 31.71 6.81
N VAL A 211 6.81 30.56 7.37
CA VAL A 211 6.16 30.02 8.57
C VAL A 211 7.19 30.09 9.71
N GLU A 212 6.89 30.89 10.75
CA GLU A 212 7.73 30.98 11.94
C GLU A 212 7.42 29.77 12.87
N ASN A 213 8.44 29.19 13.48
CA ASN A 213 8.24 28.18 14.50
C ASN A 213 7.83 28.86 15.82
N GLU A 214 6.93 28.24 16.52
CA GLU A 214 6.46 28.65 17.84
C GLU A 214 7.03 27.69 18.87
N ASP A 215 7.82 28.21 19.82
CA ASP A 215 8.40 27.40 20.88
C ASP A 215 7.27 26.77 21.75
N ASP A 216 7.39 25.49 22.05
CA ASP A 216 6.45 24.72 22.89
C ASP A 216 4.99 24.62 22.35
N ALA A 217 4.74 24.85 21.07
CA ALA A 217 3.41 24.73 20.49
C ALA A 217 3.03 23.25 20.25
N THR A 218 2.07 22.76 21.03
CA THR A 218 1.54 21.37 20.89
C THR A 218 0.35 21.26 19.96
N SER A 219 -0.23 22.38 19.52
CA SER A 219 -1.33 22.43 18.56
C SER A 219 -1.20 23.65 17.66
N ARG A 220 -1.36 23.46 16.35
CA ARG A 220 -1.16 24.53 15.40
C ARG A 220 -2.06 24.41 14.18
N VAL A 221 -2.57 25.55 13.70
CA VAL A 221 -3.28 25.64 12.42
C VAL A 221 -2.50 26.57 11.49
N VAL A 222 -2.09 26.06 10.34
CA VAL A 222 -1.33 26.78 9.32
C VAL A 222 -2.02 26.67 7.97
N THR A 223 -2.25 27.80 7.30
CA THR A 223 -2.78 27.83 5.94
C THR A 223 -1.65 28.17 4.96
N LEU A 224 -1.40 27.28 4.03
CA LEU A 224 -0.47 27.44 2.92
C LEU A 224 -1.28 27.72 1.65
N GLY A 225 -0.92 28.75 0.90
CA GLY A 225 -1.68 29.17 -0.29
C GLY A 225 -3.09 29.66 0.07
N GLU A 226 -4.10 29.14 -0.60
CA GLU A 226 -5.52 29.45 -0.36
C GLU A 226 -6.20 28.42 0.57
N GLY A 227 -5.49 27.35 0.97
CA GLY A 227 -6.01 26.32 1.87
C GLY A 227 -6.99 25.35 1.21
N SER A 228 -6.80 25.02 -0.06
CA SER A 228 -7.77 24.27 -0.84
C SER A 228 -7.87 22.77 -0.49
N ALA A 229 -6.85 22.20 0.13
CA ALA A 229 -6.85 20.85 0.72
C ALA A 229 -6.89 20.96 2.25
N THR A 230 -7.31 19.89 2.94
CA THR A 230 -7.33 19.85 4.41
C THR A 230 -6.46 18.70 4.90
N LEU A 231 -5.47 19.01 5.76
CA LEU A 231 -4.63 18.04 6.45
C LEU A 231 -4.88 18.13 7.95
N THR A 232 -5.23 17.01 8.57
CA THR A 232 -5.33 16.88 10.02
C THR A 232 -4.35 15.80 10.46
N LEU A 233 -3.30 16.19 11.18
CA LEU A 233 -2.24 15.31 11.62
C LEU A 233 -2.16 15.34 13.14
N SER A 234 -2.07 14.17 13.75
CA SER A 234 -1.89 13.99 15.18
C SER A 234 -0.77 12.99 15.42
N ALA A 235 0.25 13.38 16.16
CA ALA A 235 1.38 12.55 16.56
C ALA A 235 1.46 12.46 18.08
N GLY A 236 1.90 11.32 18.61
CA GLY A 236 2.24 11.18 20.01
C GLY A 236 3.62 11.78 20.32
N GLY A 237 4.51 11.83 19.34
CA GLY A 237 5.79 12.52 19.34
C GLY A 237 5.73 13.83 18.56
N ASP A 238 6.65 14.01 17.60
CA ASP A 238 6.84 15.28 16.89
C ASP A 238 6.19 15.28 15.50
N ILE A 239 5.78 16.46 15.02
CA ILE A 239 5.42 16.68 13.64
C ILE A 239 6.42 17.62 12.97
N ARG A 240 7.10 17.12 11.94
CA ARG A 240 7.95 17.96 11.09
C ARG A 240 7.29 18.14 9.71
N VAL A 241 7.11 19.39 9.30
CA VAL A 241 6.63 19.77 7.97
C VAL A 241 7.77 20.39 7.18
N SER A 242 8.14 19.78 6.05
CA SER A 242 9.31 20.19 5.27
C SER A 242 8.97 20.40 3.79
N ILE A 243 9.77 21.21 3.12
CA ILE A 243 9.66 21.42 1.67
C ILE A 243 10.33 20.26 0.96
N ARG A 244 9.68 19.71 -0.08
CA ARG A 244 10.29 18.72 -0.95
C ARG A 244 11.53 19.32 -1.61
N ALA A 245 12.68 18.82 -1.24
CA ALA A 245 13.93 19.20 -1.87
C ALA A 245 13.93 18.81 -3.35
N VAL A 246 14.61 19.62 -4.17
CA VAL A 246 14.77 19.42 -5.61
C VAL A 246 15.49 18.09 -5.84
N ALA A 247 15.10 17.38 -6.90
CA ALA A 247 15.56 16.03 -7.25
C ALA A 247 17.01 15.70 -6.86
N GLY A 248 17.20 14.80 -5.91
CA GLY A 248 18.51 14.30 -5.46
C GLY A 248 18.65 14.07 -3.96
N GLU A 249 17.81 14.64 -3.12
CA GLU A 249 17.81 14.36 -1.69
C GLU A 249 16.90 13.16 -1.39
N SER A 250 17.48 12.10 -0.87
CA SER A 250 16.77 10.90 -0.40
C SER A 250 16.22 11.12 1.01
N ALA A 251 15.27 10.32 1.43
CA ALA A 251 14.79 10.33 2.82
C ALA A 251 15.92 10.08 3.85
N GLU A 252 17.03 9.50 3.41
CA GLU A 252 18.26 9.28 4.19
C GLU A 252 18.96 10.59 4.60
N ASP A 253 18.73 11.71 3.89
CA ASP A 253 19.30 13.01 4.19
C ASP A 253 18.60 13.73 5.36
N PHE A 254 17.43 13.27 5.78
CA PHE A 254 16.68 13.82 6.92
C PHE A 254 17.01 13.08 8.21
N GLY A 255 18.26 12.82 8.47
CA GLY A 255 18.91 12.27 9.63
C GLY A 255 18.02 11.64 10.71
N ASN A 256 18.18 10.35 10.96
CA ASN A 256 17.65 9.59 12.11
C ASN A 256 16.16 9.81 12.45
N PHE A 257 15.28 9.83 11.46
CA PHE A 257 13.91 9.41 11.70
C PHE A 257 14.01 7.91 12.03
N ALA A 258 13.80 7.62 13.32
CA ALA A 258 14.05 6.33 13.91
C ALA A 258 13.37 5.20 13.11
N GLY A 259 14.13 4.18 12.77
CA GLY A 259 13.61 2.94 12.19
C GLY A 259 13.51 2.89 10.67
N MET A 260 13.37 4.00 9.95
CA MET A 260 13.11 4.01 8.50
C MET A 260 14.35 3.87 7.60
N GLY A 261 15.43 3.28 8.09
CA GLY A 261 16.58 2.86 7.27
C GLY A 261 16.31 1.67 6.35
N MET A 262 15.05 1.27 6.15
CA MET A 262 14.70 0.17 5.28
C MET A 262 14.62 0.63 3.82
N ASP A 263 15.35 -0.07 2.94
CA ASP A 263 15.25 0.04 1.48
C ASP A 263 13.92 -0.58 1.01
N TRP A 264 12.85 0.18 1.12
CA TRP A 264 11.50 -0.18 0.72
C TRP A 264 11.38 -0.54 -0.77
N SER A 265 12.36 -0.13 -1.60
CA SER A 265 12.37 -0.47 -3.02
C SER A 265 12.66 -1.95 -3.28
N GLY A 266 13.24 -2.65 -2.32
CA GLY A 266 13.71 -4.03 -2.46
C GLY A 266 12.75 -5.12 -2.00
N ILE A 267 11.69 -4.80 -1.22
CA ILE A 267 10.80 -5.84 -0.66
C ILE A 267 10.04 -6.56 -1.77
N GLY A 268 9.33 -5.83 -2.64
CA GLY A 268 8.60 -6.43 -3.76
C GLY A 268 9.49 -7.20 -4.74
N GLU A 269 10.76 -6.76 -4.92
CA GLU A 269 11.73 -7.47 -5.76
C GLU A 269 12.30 -8.74 -5.11
N ARG A 270 12.41 -8.79 -3.79
CA ARG A 270 12.85 -9.98 -3.05
C ARG A 270 11.80 -11.09 -3.11
N ILE A 271 10.54 -10.75 -2.89
CA ILE A 271 9.41 -11.68 -2.99
C ILE A 271 9.30 -12.21 -4.42
N SER A 272 9.30 -11.33 -5.44
CA SER A 272 9.23 -11.72 -6.85
C SER A 272 10.38 -12.66 -7.25
N ARG A 273 11.60 -12.42 -6.75
CA ARG A 273 12.76 -13.31 -7.00
C ARG A 273 12.64 -14.67 -6.31
N ARG A 274 12.11 -14.73 -5.07
CA ARG A 274 11.91 -15.99 -4.37
C ARG A 274 10.88 -16.85 -5.09
N VAL A 275 9.75 -16.28 -5.46
CA VAL A 275 8.69 -16.97 -6.20
C VAL A 275 9.14 -17.35 -7.63
N GLU A 276 9.97 -16.54 -8.30
CA GLU A 276 10.55 -16.89 -9.61
C GLU A 276 11.60 -18.01 -9.54
N GLN A 277 12.31 -18.15 -8.42
CA GLN A 277 13.29 -19.25 -8.20
C GLN A 277 12.60 -20.55 -7.80
N ALA A 278 11.43 -20.51 -7.18
CA ALA A 278 10.62 -21.67 -6.85
C ALA A 278 9.83 -22.24 -8.04
N THR A 279 9.83 -21.54 -9.18
CA THR A 279 9.19 -21.95 -10.43
C THR A 279 10.21 -22.26 -11.53
#